data_15ccb0885e02db8a2170c0a170ef3942
#
_entry.id   15ccb0885e02db8a2170c0a170ef3942
#
_cell.length_a   1.000
_cell.length_b   1.000
_cell.length_c   1.000
_cell.angle_alpha   90.00
_cell.angle_beta   90.00
_cell.angle_gamma   90.00
#
_symmetry.space_group_name_H-M   'P 1'
#
loop_
_entity.id
_entity.type
_entity.pdbx_description
1 polymer ?
#
loop_
_entity_poly.entity_id
_entity_poly.type
_entity_poly.pdbx_seq_one_letter_code
_entity_poly.pdbx_strand_id
1 'polypeptide(L)'
;MDMITEMERTSCDIVIGSRFKTQRKPVNSRMIGSQLLTYAIMITTGGKYIGDVTSGMRLFNKRMIKRFGYDINYSPEPDTLAYLLNCGVKIEEVQVEMHERIAGTSYLDFKNSIWYMMKMFFSIFIFQWVRKREKGDKK
;
A
#
# COMPACT_ATOMS: atom_id res chain seq x y z
N MET A 1 -13.31 5.42 -14.02
CA MET A 1 -12.75 4.13 -14.55
C MET A 1 -12.87 3.12 -13.45
N ASP A 2 -13.46 1.96 -13.71
CA ASP A 2 -13.68 0.91 -12.71
C ASP A 2 -12.38 0.14 -12.44
N MET A 3 -12.20 -0.32 -11.20
CA MET A 3 -11.02 -1.08 -10.78
C MET A 3 -10.88 -2.41 -11.53
N ILE A 4 -12.01 -3.04 -11.89
CA ILE A 4 -12.02 -4.29 -12.66
C ILE A 4 -11.50 -4.02 -14.08
N THR A 5 -12.03 -3.01 -14.74
CA THR A 5 -11.59 -2.60 -16.09
C THR A 5 -10.09 -2.26 -16.12
N GLU A 6 -9.57 -1.60 -15.07
CA GLU A 6 -8.14 -1.28 -15.00
C GLU A 6 -7.29 -2.54 -14.80
N MET A 7 -7.75 -3.48 -13.98
CA MET A 7 -7.04 -4.76 -13.79
C MET A 7 -6.96 -5.56 -15.09
N GLU A 8 -8.04 -5.62 -15.85
CA GLU A 8 -8.07 -6.31 -17.14
C GLU A 8 -7.18 -5.61 -18.18
N ARG A 9 -7.28 -4.27 -18.26
CA ARG A 9 -6.51 -3.45 -19.21
C ARG A 9 -5.01 -3.57 -19.01
N THR A 10 -4.55 -3.56 -17.75
CA THR A 10 -3.12 -3.53 -17.40
C THR A 10 -2.54 -4.90 -17.09
N SER A 11 -3.40 -5.91 -16.93
CA SER A 11 -3.02 -7.25 -16.45
C SER A 11 -2.18 -7.16 -15.18
N CYS A 12 -2.56 -6.23 -14.27
CA CYS A 12 -1.88 -6.06 -13.00
C CYS A 12 -2.38 -7.09 -11.96
N ASP A 13 -1.66 -7.18 -10.86
CA ASP A 13 -1.96 -8.12 -9.79
C ASP A 13 -2.86 -7.53 -8.72
N ILE A 14 -2.68 -6.22 -8.47
CA ILE A 14 -3.41 -5.47 -7.47
C ILE A 14 -3.82 -4.12 -8.08
N VAL A 15 -5.06 -3.73 -7.85
CA VAL A 15 -5.54 -2.36 -8.11
C VAL A 15 -5.88 -1.71 -6.79
N ILE A 16 -5.37 -0.51 -6.56
CA ILE A 16 -5.66 0.32 -5.39
C ILE A 16 -6.62 1.43 -5.80
N GLY A 17 -7.77 1.53 -5.12
CA GLY A 17 -8.65 2.68 -5.22
C GLY A 17 -8.01 3.88 -4.51
N SER A 18 -7.42 4.79 -5.27
CA SER A 18 -6.69 5.95 -4.77
C SER A 18 -7.58 7.18 -4.71
N ARG A 19 -7.55 7.89 -3.60
CA ARG A 19 -8.22 9.19 -3.43
C ARG A 19 -7.48 10.31 -4.13
N PHE A 20 -6.21 10.10 -4.47
CA PHE A 20 -5.27 11.15 -4.86
C PHE A 20 -4.53 10.89 -6.17
N LYS A 21 -5.03 9.99 -7.03
CA LYS A 21 -4.40 9.73 -8.33
C LYS A 21 -4.44 10.98 -9.23
N THR A 22 -5.56 11.69 -9.25
CA THR A 22 -5.77 12.90 -10.05
C THR A 22 -5.90 14.18 -9.22
N GLN A 23 -6.03 14.06 -7.91
CA GLN A 23 -6.22 15.17 -6.99
C GLN A 23 -4.99 15.37 -6.10
N ARG A 24 -4.71 16.63 -5.76
CA ARG A 24 -3.63 16.92 -4.79
C ARG A 24 -4.06 16.48 -3.39
N LYS A 25 -3.14 15.83 -2.67
CA LYS A 25 -3.36 15.50 -1.27
C LYS A 25 -3.53 16.78 -0.44
N PRO A 26 -4.55 16.87 0.41
CA PRO A 26 -4.67 17.99 1.33
C PRO A 26 -3.50 17.97 2.34
N VAL A 27 -3.05 19.14 2.76
CA VAL A 27 -1.97 19.27 3.74
C VAL A 27 -2.58 19.15 5.15
N ASN A 28 -2.65 17.92 5.66
CA ASN A 28 -2.97 17.65 7.05
C ASN A 28 -2.03 16.57 7.60
N SER A 29 -1.96 16.42 8.92
CA SER A 29 -1.03 15.49 9.57
C SER A 29 -1.15 14.04 9.13
N ARG A 30 -2.37 13.56 8.82
CA ARG A 30 -2.58 12.22 8.26
C ARG A 30 -1.99 12.08 6.86
N MET A 31 -2.09 13.12 6.04
CA MET A 31 -1.56 13.10 4.68
C MET A 31 -0.04 13.21 4.67
N ILE A 32 0.55 13.96 5.61
CA ILE A 32 2.01 13.99 5.80
C ILE A 32 2.52 12.57 6.10
N GLY A 33 1.89 11.86 7.05
CA GLY A 33 2.24 10.48 7.35
C GLY A 33 2.07 9.54 6.15
N SER A 34 0.97 9.65 5.40
CA SER A 34 0.76 8.87 4.17
C SER A 34 1.82 9.17 3.10
N GLN A 35 2.26 10.44 2.97
CA GLN A 35 3.35 10.80 2.06
C GLN A 35 4.69 10.20 2.49
N LEU A 36 5.00 10.23 3.79
CA LEU A 36 6.22 9.59 4.31
C LEU A 36 6.26 8.10 3.98
N LEU A 37 5.14 7.39 4.12
CA LEU A 37 5.03 5.98 3.72
C LEU A 37 5.21 5.79 2.22
N THR A 38 4.63 6.65 1.38
CA THR A 38 4.84 6.65 -0.07
C THR A 38 6.32 6.80 -0.42
N TYR A 39 7.03 7.75 0.20
CA TYR A 39 8.46 7.94 -0.01
C TYR A 39 9.30 6.76 0.50
N ALA A 40 8.94 6.19 1.66
CA ALA A 40 9.61 5.00 2.17
C ALA A 40 9.50 3.82 1.20
N ILE A 41 8.31 3.59 0.63
CA ILE A 41 8.09 2.57 -0.40
C ILE A 41 8.92 2.89 -1.65
N MET A 42 8.89 4.11 -2.14
CA MET A 42 9.64 4.53 -3.33
C MET A 42 11.15 4.27 -3.17
N ILE A 43 11.72 4.66 -2.03
CA ILE A 43 13.14 4.45 -1.73
C ILE A 43 13.50 2.97 -1.65
N THR A 44 12.67 2.18 -0.97
CA THR A 44 12.94 0.75 -0.72
C THR A 44 12.63 -0.16 -1.90
N THR A 45 11.86 0.31 -2.89
CA THR A 45 11.44 -0.47 -4.07
C THR A 45 12.11 -0.04 -5.38
N GLY A 46 13.12 0.84 -5.29
CA GLY A 46 13.85 1.31 -6.48
C GLY A 46 13.02 2.25 -7.37
N GLY A 47 12.24 3.15 -6.77
CA GLY A 47 11.50 4.20 -7.47
C GLY A 47 10.03 3.89 -7.80
N LYS A 48 9.49 2.73 -7.36
CA LYS A 48 8.08 2.41 -7.58
C LYS A 48 7.19 3.29 -6.69
N TYR A 49 6.27 4.01 -7.31
CA TYR A 49 5.40 4.98 -6.64
C TYR A 49 3.99 4.43 -6.45
N ILE A 50 3.45 4.58 -5.25
CA ILE A 50 2.03 4.39 -4.93
C ILE A 50 1.54 5.66 -4.24
N GLY A 51 0.57 6.32 -4.82
CA GLY A 51 0.03 7.59 -4.33
C GLY A 51 -0.78 7.45 -3.05
N ASP A 52 -1.59 6.41 -2.90
CA ASP A 52 -2.43 6.20 -1.72
C ASP A 52 -2.21 4.85 -1.06
N VAL A 53 -1.05 4.68 -0.45
CA VAL A 53 -0.63 3.44 0.24
C VAL A 53 -1.53 3.07 1.42
N THR A 54 -2.25 4.04 1.96
CA THR A 54 -3.15 3.87 3.12
C THR A 54 -4.61 3.58 2.72
N SER A 55 -4.89 3.51 1.42
CA SER A 55 -6.23 3.14 0.95
C SER A 55 -6.56 1.69 1.32
N GLY A 56 -7.71 1.48 1.93
CA GLY A 56 -8.27 0.15 2.21
C GLY A 56 -9.02 -0.47 1.02
N MET A 57 -9.30 0.32 -0.02
CA MET A 57 -10.00 -0.18 -1.20
C MET A 57 -9.00 -0.80 -2.17
N ARG A 58 -8.99 -2.13 -2.23
CA ARG A 58 -8.04 -2.89 -3.04
C ARG A 58 -8.72 -4.06 -3.74
N LEU A 59 -8.37 -4.26 -5.00
CA LEU A 59 -8.79 -5.40 -5.81
C LEU A 59 -7.57 -6.30 -6.05
N PHE A 60 -7.73 -7.59 -5.84
CA PHE A 60 -6.68 -8.60 -6.02
C PHE A 60 -7.07 -9.56 -7.14
N ASN A 61 -6.14 -9.91 -8.01
CA ASN A 61 -6.36 -10.98 -8.96
C ASN A 61 -6.33 -12.35 -8.27
N LYS A 62 -6.76 -13.40 -8.98
CA LYS A 62 -6.83 -14.78 -8.47
C LYS A 62 -5.48 -15.28 -7.93
N ARG A 63 -4.36 -14.88 -8.56
CA ARG A 63 -3.01 -15.25 -8.12
C ARG A 63 -2.70 -14.66 -6.75
N MET A 64 -3.03 -13.39 -6.54
CA MET A 64 -2.79 -12.71 -5.27
C MET A 64 -3.70 -13.21 -4.15
N ILE A 65 -4.97 -13.51 -4.45
CA ILE A 65 -5.89 -14.12 -3.48
C ILE A 65 -5.32 -15.44 -2.96
N LYS A 66 -4.85 -16.31 -3.85
CA LYS A 66 -4.19 -17.57 -3.45
C LYS A 66 -2.94 -17.31 -2.61
N ARG A 67 -2.08 -16.37 -3.05
CA ARG A 67 -0.85 -16.04 -2.34
C ARG A 67 -1.11 -15.52 -0.92
N PHE A 68 -2.11 -14.67 -0.73
CA PHE A 68 -2.51 -14.20 0.60
C PHE A 68 -3.14 -15.32 1.44
N GLY A 69 -3.85 -16.25 0.84
CA GLY A 69 -4.48 -17.35 1.55
C GLY A 69 -3.52 -18.45 2.00
N TYR A 70 -2.42 -18.69 1.28
CA TYR A 70 -1.53 -19.82 1.56
C TYR A 70 -0.11 -19.40 1.99
N ASP A 71 0.42 -18.31 1.43
CA ASP A 71 1.84 -17.96 1.57
C ASP A 71 2.09 -16.74 2.46
N ILE A 72 1.09 -15.86 2.61
CA ILE A 72 1.26 -14.59 3.28
C ILE A 72 0.28 -14.50 4.46
N ASN A 73 0.77 -14.76 5.66
CA ASN A 73 0.03 -14.56 6.91
C ASN A 73 -0.02 -13.09 7.37
N TYR A 74 0.08 -12.13 6.45
CA TYR A 74 0.10 -10.71 6.79
C TYR A 74 -1.07 -9.99 6.13
N SER A 75 -1.63 -9.04 6.85
CA SER A 75 -2.59 -8.07 6.32
C SER A 75 -1.95 -7.28 5.17
N PRO A 76 -2.72 -6.85 4.15
CA PRO A 76 -2.21 -6.04 3.06
C PRO A 76 -1.93 -4.58 3.49
N GLU A 77 -1.03 -4.41 4.45
CA GLU A 77 -0.55 -3.14 4.99
C GLU A 77 0.50 -2.49 4.06
N PRO A 78 0.90 -1.23 4.26
CA PRO A 78 1.90 -0.55 3.44
C PRO A 78 3.25 -1.28 3.31
N ASP A 79 3.71 -1.93 4.38
CA ASP A 79 4.95 -2.71 4.39
C ASP A 79 4.84 -3.99 3.54
N THR A 80 3.68 -4.63 3.56
CA THR A 80 3.38 -5.76 2.67
C THR A 80 3.34 -5.33 1.20
N LEU A 81 2.79 -4.14 0.88
CA LEU A 81 2.83 -3.60 -0.47
C LEU A 81 4.27 -3.37 -0.95
N ALA A 82 5.13 -2.79 -0.10
CA ALA A 82 6.55 -2.61 -0.41
C ALA A 82 7.23 -3.95 -0.72
N TYR A 83 6.95 -4.97 0.07
CA TYR A 83 7.47 -6.32 -0.17
C TYR A 83 6.98 -6.92 -1.49
N LEU A 84 5.69 -6.83 -1.77
CA LEU A 84 5.09 -7.34 -3.01
C LEU A 84 5.68 -6.65 -4.24
N LEU A 85 5.87 -5.34 -4.20
CA LEU A 85 6.54 -4.59 -5.26
C LEU A 85 7.97 -5.10 -5.51
N ASN A 86 8.74 -5.40 -4.46
CA ASN A 86 10.08 -5.99 -4.58
C ASN A 86 10.06 -7.44 -5.09
N CYS A 87 8.95 -8.16 -4.90
CA CYS A 87 8.71 -9.47 -5.52
C CYS A 87 8.25 -9.38 -6.98
N GLY A 88 8.17 -8.19 -7.57
CA GLY A 88 7.76 -8.01 -8.96
C GLY A 88 6.25 -8.01 -9.18
N VAL A 89 5.45 -7.90 -8.11
CA VAL A 89 3.99 -7.76 -8.22
C VAL A 89 3.67 -6.41 -8.88
N LYS A 90 2.77 -6.44 -9.88
CA LYS A 90 2.30 -5.24 -10.57
C LYS A 90 1.13 -4.64 -9.81
N ILE A 91 1.28 -3.39 -9.39
CA ILE A 91 0.26 -2.63 -8.65
C ILE A 91 -0.10 -1.39 -9.46
N GLU A 92 -1.38 -1.18 -9.68
CA GLU A 92 -1.94 0.00 -10.35
C GLU A 92 -2.88 0.75 -9.43
N GLU A 93 -3.09 2.02 -9.71
CA GLU A 93 -4.03 2.86 -8.97
C GLU A 93 -5.15 3.37 -9.88
N VAL A 94 -6.36 3.43 -9.35
CA VAL A 94 -7.53 4.04 -9.99
C VAL A 94 -8.08 5.13 -9.09
N GLN A 95 -8.41 6.29 -9.65
CA GLN A 95 -9.08 7.35 -8.91
C GLN A 95 -10.46 6.86 -8.47
N VAL A 96 -10.73 6.97 -7.17
CA VAL A 96 -12.04 6.67 -6.58
C VAL A 96 -12.50 7.87 -5.75
N GLU A 97 -13.81 8.10 -5.74
CA GLU A 97 -14.45 9.05 -4.83
C GLU A 97 -14.82 8.31 -3.56
N MET A 98 -14.27 8.75 -2.45
CA MET A 98 -14.65 8.24 -1.13
C MET A 98 -15.44 9.33 -0.41
N HIS A 99 -16.70 9.04 -0.13
CA HIS A 99 -17.54 9.92 0.68
C HIS A 99 -17.13 9.85 2.15
N GLU A 100 -17.26 10.96 2.84
CA GLU A 100 -17.06 10.98 4.29
C GLU A 100 -18.07 10.07 4.98
N ARG A 101 -17.68 9.52 6.13
CA ARG A 101 -18.56 8.66 6.91
C ARG A 101 -19.77 9.46 7.39
N ILE A 102 -20.96 8.93 7.10
CA ILE A 102 -22.24 9.53 7.57
C ILE A 102 -22.42 9.32 9.08
N ALA A 103 -21.81 8.27 9.65
CA ALA A 103 -21.87 7.96 11.09
C ALA A 103 -20.65 7.16 11.55
N GLY A 104 -20.35 7.25 12.85
CA GLY A 104 -19.28 6.50 13.50
C GLY A 104 -18.03 7.32 13.81
N THR A 105 -17.41 7.03 14.95
CA THR A 105 -16.13 7.61 15.36
C THR A 105 -14.97 6.87 14.68
N SER A 106 -13.92 7.60 14.31
CA SER A 106 -12.71 6.99 13.77
C SER A 106 -12.03 6.17 14.88
N TYR A 107 -11.78 4.88 14.64
CA TYR A 107 -10.99 4.02 15.55
C TYR A 107 -9.56 4.53 15.75
N LEU A 108 -9.04 5.32 14.80
CA LEU A 108 -7.73 5.92 14.86
C LEU A 108 -7.86 7.34 15.41
N ASP A 109 -7.70 7.49 16.71
CA ASP A 109 -7.40 8.76 17.36
C ASP A 109 -6.10 9.34 16.77
N PHE A 110 -5.94 10.65 16.83
CA PHE A 110 -4.80 11.36 16.23
C PHE A 110 -3.44 10.77 16.67
N LYS A 111 -3.28 10.49 17.96
CA LYS A 111 -2.06 9.89 18.54
C LYS A 111 -1.82 8.48 18.01
N ASN A 112 -2.86 7.67 17.95
CA ASN A 112 -2.79 6.30 17.43
C ASN A 112 -2.49 6.27 15.93
N SER A 113 -2.96 7.25 15.17
CA SER A 113 -2.63 7.37 13.72
C SER A 113 -1.15 7.67 13.49
N ILE A 114 -0.57 8.59 14.28
CA ILE A 114 0.87 8.92 14.18
C ILE A 114 1.72 7.71 14.56
N TRP A 115 1.39 7.04 15.67
CA TRP A 115 2.09 5.85 16.13
C TRP A 115 2.04 4.72 15.09
N TYR A 116 0.86 4.47 14.50
CA TYR A 116 0.70 3.51 13.41
C TYR A 116 1.59 3.84 12.22
N MET A 117 1.61 5.09 11.78
CA MET A 117 2.43 5.52 10.64
C MET A 117 3.92 5.38 10.92
N MET A 118 4.38 5.73 12.12
CA MET A 118 5.76 5.52 12.55
C MET A 118 6.13 4.04 12.56
N LYS A 119 5.27 3.19 13.13
CA LYS A 119 5.46 1.74 13.13
C LYS A 119 5.57 1.20 11.70
N MET A 120 4.68 1.60 10.79
CA MET A 120 4.72 1.18 9.39
C MET A 120 5.97 1.68 8.66
N PHE A 121 6.38 2.92 8.93
CA PHE A 121 7.60 3.48 8.37
C PHE A 121 8.83 2.63 8.74
N PHE A 122 9.02 2.35 10.02
CA PHE A 122 10.12 1.48 10.47
C PHE A 122 9.98 0.05 9.94
N SER A 123 8.76 -0.49 9.91
CA SER A 123 8.48 -1.82 9.37
C SER A 123 8.93 -1.95 7.92
N ILE A 124 8.64 -0.96 7.06
CA ILE A 124 9.05 -0.96 5.65
C ILE A 124 10.58 -1.10 5.53
N PHE A 125 11.36 -0.36 6.30
CA PHE A 125 12.82 -0.43 6.26
C PHE A 125 13.37 -1.74 6.83
N ILE A 126 12.87 -2.17 8.00
CA ILE A 126 13.32 -3.40 8.67
C ILE A 126 13.00 -4.63 7.83
N PHE A 127 11.76 -4.75 7.34
CA PHE A 127 11.34 -5.89 6.50
C PHE A 127 12.15 -5.99 5.21
N GLN A 128 12.43 -4.86 4.57
CA GLN A 128 13.24 -4.86 3.35
C GLN A 128 14.70 -5.25 3.65
N TRP A 129 15.24 -4.85 4.80
CA TRP A 129 16.61 -5.17 5.19
C TRP A 129 16.78 -6.66 5.56
N VAL A 130 15.88 -7.22 6.36
CA VAL A 130 15.89 -8.64 6.76
C VAL A 130 15.71 -9.55 5.54
N ARG A 131 14.77 -9.25 4.64
CA ARG A 131 14.47 -10.07 3.45
C ARG A 131 15.50 -9.94 2.32
N LYS A 132 16.23 -8.83 2.29
CA LYS A 132 17.41 -8.73 1.40
C LYS A 132 18.51 -9.71 1.80
N ARG A 133 18.66 -9.99 3.09
CA ARG A 133 19.57 -11.01 3.63
C ARG A 133 19.14 -12.42 3.24
N GLU A 134 17.87 -12.78 3.36
CA GLU A 134 17.38 -14.12 2.97
C GLU A 134 17.58 -14.44 1.47
N LYS A 135 17.54 -13.44 0.59
CA LYS A 135 17.89 -13.62 -0.84
C LYS A 135 19.39 -13.77 -1.10
N GLY A 136 20.23 -13.27 -0.22
CA GLY A 136 21.69 -13.39 -0.30
C GLY A 136 22.21 -14.78 0.13
N ASP A 137 21.52 -15.47 1.03
CA ASP A 137 21.91 -16.79 1.54
C ASP A 137 21.44 -17.98 0.67
N LYS A 138 20.70 -17.71 -0.40
CA LYS A 138 20.21 -18.74 -1.35
C LYS A 138 20.94 -18.72 -2.70
N LYS A 139 22.22 -18.35 -2.70
CA LYS A 139 23.13 -18.57 -3.83
C LYS A 139 24.15 -19.65 -3.52
#